data_e37515abb83683a1650caa665c3e2c7e
#
_entry.id   e37515abb83683a1650caa665c3e2c7e
#
_cell.length_a   1.000
_cell.length_b   1.000
_cell.length_c   1.000
_cell.angle_alpha   90.00
_cell.angle_beta   90.00
_cell.angle_gamma   90.00
#
_symmetry.space_group_name_H-M   'P 1'
#
loop_
_entity.id
_entity.type
_entity.pdbx_description
1 polymer ?
#
loop_
_entity_poly.entity_id
_entity_poly.type
_entity_poly.pdbx_seq_one_letter_code
_entity_poly.pdbx_strand_id
1 'polypeptide(L)' 'MNVHPSALKHGVTPEDAAHAAHWAQWVEPLEDDDWPHRELRLGFDTHARFLETIVLVFESGNELVIHAMPARKHYLNLLP' A
#
# COMPACT_ATOMS: atom_id res chain seq x y z
N MET A 1 -7.24 6.25 7.03
CA MET A 1 -6.24 6.20 5.93
C MET A 1 -6.87 6.79 4.68
N ASN A 2 -6.20 7.74 4.07
CA ASN A 2 -6.67 8.38 2.84
C ASN A 2 -6.05 7.70 1.62
N VAL A 3 -6.74 7.81 0.47
CA VAL A 3 -6.26 7.24 -0.80
C VAL A 3 -6.18 8.37 -1.82
N HIS A 4 -4.99 8.61 -2.34
CA HIS A 4 -4.76 9.63 -3.35
C HIS A 4 -5.25 9.12 -4.72
N PRO A 5 -5.78 10.00 -5.59
CA PRO A 5 -6.21 9.58 -6.93
C PRO A 5 -5.15 8.81 -7.73
N SER A 6 -3.87 9.09 -7.53
CA SER A 6 -2.78 8.37 -8.19
C SER A 6 -2.80 6.86 -7.92
N ALA A 7 -3.40 6.43 -6.79
CA ALA A 7 -3.51 5.02 -6.44
C ALA A 7 -4.62 4.31 -7.21
N LEU A 8 -5.44 5.02 -7.96
CA LEU A 8 -6.62 4.46 -8.61
C LEU A 8 -6.43 4.14 -10.10
N LYS A 9 -5.27 4.47 -10.64
CA LYS A 9 -5.04 4.33 -12.10
C LYS A 9 -4.93 2.88 -12.59
N HIS A 10 -4.78 1.93 -11.70
CA HIS A 10 -4.70 0.50 -12.04
C HIS A 10 -6.01 -0.25 -11.78
N GLY A 11 -7.11 0.46 -11.60
CA GLY A 11 -8.44 -0.14 -11.44
C GLY A 11 -8.76 -0.66 -10.05
N VAL A 12 -7.92 -0.38 -9.06
CA VAL A 12 -8.20 -0.73 -7.66
C VAL A 12 -9.08 0.36 -7.05
N THR A 13 -10.14 -0.03 -6.34
CA THR A 13 -11.02 0.93 -5.68
C THR A 13 -10.34 1.54 -4.46
N PRO A 14 -10.76 2.74 -4.01
CA PRO A 14 -10.20 3.33 -2.78
C PRO A 14 -10.35 2.42 -1.56
N GLU A 15 -11.49 1.72 -1.44
CA GLU A 15 -11.75 0.81 -0.33
C GLU A 15 -10.77 -0.36 -0.33
N ASP A 16 -10.54 -0.95 -1.50
CA ASP A 16 -9.62 -2.08 -1.63
C ASP A 16 -8.17 -1.66 -1.40
N ALA A 17 -7.78 -0.49 -1.91
CA ALA A 17 -6.44 0.05 -1.68
C ALA A 17 -6.19 0.28 -0.19
N ALA A 18 -7.13 0.93 0.49
CA ALA A 18 -7.02 1.20 1.93
C ALA A 18 -7.01 -0.10 2.75
N HIS A 19 -7.87 -1.06 2.41
CA HIS A 19 -7.95 -2.35 3.11
C HIS A 19 -6.62 -3.11 2.99
N ALA A 20 -6.08 -3.23 1.78
CA ALA A 20 -4.84 -3.95 1.55
C ALA A 20 -3.66 -3.29 2.29
N ALA A 21 -3.61 -1.96 2.30
CA ALA A 21 -2.54 -1.22 2.97
C ALA A 21 -2.66 -1.30 4.49
N HIS A 22 -3.88 -1.19 5.03
CA HIS A 22 -4.12 -1.22 6.47
C HIS A 22 -3.83 -2.61 7.06
N TRP A 23 -4.23 -3.68 6.37
CA TRP A 23 -4.08 -5.06 6.82
C TRP A 23 -2.92 -5.77 6.12
N ALA A 24 -1.83 -5.02 5.87
CA ALA A 24 -0.69 -5.55 5.13
C ALA A 24 -0.04 -6.73 5.84
N GLN A 25 0.35 -7.73 5.05
CA GLN A 25 1.11 -8.91 5.51
C GLN A 25 2.62 -8.64 5.51
N TRP A 26 3.05 -7.63 4.77
CA TRP A 26 4.46 -7.24 4.65
C TRP A 26 4.54 -5.72 4.57
N VAL A 27 5.43 -5.12 5.35
CA VAL A 27 5.68 -3.69 5.34
C VAL A 27 7.18 -3.48 5.24
N GLU A 28 7.60 -2.72 4.22
CA GLU A 28 9.01 -2.44 3.99
C GLU A 28 9.21 -0.95 3.79
N PRO A 29 10.02 -0.29 4.63
CA PRO A 29 10.35 1.11 4.42
C PRO A 29 11.15 1.28 3.13
N LEU A 30 10.77 2.28 2.32
CA LEU A 30 11.48 2.63 1.10
C LEU A 30 12.44 3.78 1.34
N GLU A 31 12.05 4.72 2.22
CA GLU A 31 12.86 5.85 2.64
C GLU A 31 12.43 6.20 4.06
N ASP A 32 13.39 6.53 4.93
CA ASP A 32 13.10 6.83 6.32
C ASP A 32 13.90 8.01 6.88
N ASP A 33 14.60 8.77 6.03
CA ASP A 33 15.43 9.88 6.48
C ASP A 33 14.61 11.12 6.84
N ASP A 34 13.54 11.38 6.11
CA ASP A 34 12.69 12.56 6.27
C ASP A 34 11.22 12.21 6.19
N TRP A 35 10.38 13.09 6.72
CA TRP A 35 8.94 13.00 6.57
C TRP A 35 8.49 13.68 5.28
N PRO A 36 7.47 13.12 4.58
CA PRO A 36 6.83 11.82 4.87
C PRO A 36 7.71 10.64 4.45
N HIS A 37 7.58 9.54 5.17
CA HIS A 37 8.23 8.27 4.80
C HIS A 37 7.39 7.54 3.76
N ARG A 38 8.04 6.77 2.88
CA ARG A 38 7.34 5.86 1.96
C ARG A 38 7.52 4.43 2.44
N GLU A 39 6.43 3.68 2.37
CA GLU A 39 6.43 2.25 2.71
C GLU A 39 5.78 1.45 1.58
N LEU A 40 6.43 0.35 1.21
CA LEU A 40 5.79 -0.69 0.40
C LEU A 40 4.98 -1.57 1.36
N ARG A 41 3.70 -1.73 1.08
CA ARG A 41 2.84 -2.61 1.86
C ARG A 41 2.17 -3.61 0.94
N LEU A 42 2.31 -4.89 1.25
CA LEU A 42 1.70 -5.98 0.50
C LEU A 42 0.57 -6.56 1.34
N GLY A 43 -0.61 -6.62 0.79
CA GLY A 43 -1.76 -7.12 1.51
C GLY A 43 -2.90 -7.52 0.58
N PHE A 44 -3.94 -8.13 1.16
CA PHE A 44 -5.10 -8.56 0.41
C PHE A 44 -6.20 -7.50 0.46
N ASP A 45 -6.90 -7.33 -0.67
CA ASP A 45 -8.07 -6.47 -0.70
C ASP A 45 -9.31 -7.20 -0.17
N THR A 46 -10.47 -6.54 -0.23
CA THR A 46 -11.73 -7.12 0.26
C THR A 46 -12.19 -8.32 -0.55
N HIS A 47 -11.60 -8.58 -1.70
CA HIS A 47 -11.89 -9.72 -2.57
C HIS A 47 -10.77 -10.76 -2.55
N ALA A 48 -9.89 -10.71 -1.55
CA ALA A 48 -8.75 -11.61 -1.38
C ALA A 48 -7.74 -11.56 -2.53
N ARG A 49 -7.70 -10.46 -3.30
CA ARG A 49 -6.67 -10.23 -4.31
C ARG A 49 -5.43 -9.66 -3.62
N PHE A 50 -4.25 -10.17 -3.96
CA PHE A 50 -3.00 -9.70 -3.40
C PHE A 50 -2.55 -8.43 -4.12
N LEU A 51 -2.42 -7.34 -3.37
CA LEU A 51 -2.06 -6.03 -3.90
C LEU A 51 -0.72 -5.55 -3.36
N GLU A 52 0.00 -4.81 -4.22
CA GLU A 52 1.11 -3.98 -3.78
C GLU A 52 0.61 -2.54 -3.62
N THR A 53 0.94 -1.92 -2.50
CA THR A 53 0.60 -0.53 -2.23
C THR A 53 1.84 0.24 -1.81
N ILE A 54 1.84 1.54 -2.11
CA ILE A 54 2.84 2.47 -1.58
C ILE A 54 2.08 3.47 -0.71
N VAL A 55 2.54 3.64 0.50
CA VAL A 55 1.89 4.50 1.49
C VAL A 55 2.86 5.57 1.95
N LEU A 56 2.42 6.83 1.92
CA LEU A 56 3.12 7.93 2.58
C LEU A 56 2.66 7.97 4.03
N VAL A 57 3.62 7.92 4.94
CA VAL A 57 3.38 8.06 6.37
C VAL A 57 3.92 9.43 6.79
N PHE A 58 3.02 10.29 7.28
CA PHE A 58 3.37 11.63 7.71
C PHE A 58 3.78 11.65 9.18
N GLU A 59 4.55 12.66 9.57
CA GLU A 59 5.02 12.82 10.96
C GLU A 59 3.85 12.82 11.96
N SER A 60 2.70 13.34 11.54
CA SER A 60 1.47 13.34 12.35
C SER A 60 0.89 11.94 12.62
N GLY A 61 1.37 10.93 11.89
CA GLY A 61 0.78 9.60 11.91
C GLY A 61 -0.28 9.36 10.83
N ASN A 62 -0.67 10.40 10.10
CA ASN A 62 -1.59 10.23 8.97
C ASN A 62 -0.92 9.42 7.86
N GLU A 63 -1.74 8.67 7.12
CA GLU A 63 -1.27 7.81 6.03
C GLU A 63 -2.05 8.08 4.76
N LEU A 64 -1.35 8.06 3.63
CA LEU A 64 -1.92 8.31 2.31
C LEU A 64 -1.42 7.26 1.33
N VAL A 65 -2.34 6.45 0.79
CA VAL A 65 -2.00 5.48 -0.26
C VAL A 65 -1.83 6.23 -1.58
N ILE A 66 -0.66 6.13 -2.19
CA ILE A 66 -0.34 6.83 -3.45
C ILE A 66 -0.19 5.88 -4.63
N HIS A 67 -0.17 4.56 -4.40
CA HIS A 67 -0.03 3.54 -5.43
C HIS A 67 -0.75 2.28 -4.96
N ALA A 68 -1.51 1.64 -5.85
CA ALA A 68 -2.13 0.35 -5.58
C ALA A 68 -2.35 -0.38 -6.91
N MET A 69 -1.90 -1.63 -6.97
CA MET A 69 -2.12 -2.50 -8.12
C MET A 69 -2.02 -3.96 -7.70
N PRO A 70 -2.51 -4.90 -8.52
CA PRO A 70 -2.24 -6.32 -8.26
C PRO A 70 -0.74 -6.54 -8.13
N ALA A 71 -0.33 -7.24 -7.08
CA ALA A 71 1.09 -7.42 -6.78
C ALA A 71 1.77 -8.21 -7.89
N ARG A 72 2.94 -7.72 -8.29
CA ARG A 72 3.76 -8.41 -9.29
C ARG A 72 4.33 -9.69 -8.67
N LYS A 73 4.59 -10.68 -9.53
CA LYS A 73 4.93 -12.03 -9.07
C LYS A 73 6.12 -12.10 -8.12
N HIS A 74 7.11 -11.23 -8.30
CA HIS A 74 8.30 -11.27 -7.44
C HIS A 74 7.98 -10.94 -5.97
N TYR A 75 6.86 -10.29 -5.69
CA TYR A 75 6.45 -10.02 -4.31
C TYR A 75 5.81 -11.22 -3.62
N LEU A 76 5.36 -12.23 -4.38
CA LEU A 76 4.75 -13.42 -3.77
C LEU A 76 5.72 -14.16 -2.85
N ASN A 77 7.02 -14.05 -3.12
CA ASN A 77 8.05 -14.71 -2.33
C ASN A 77 8.22 -14.09 -0.94
N LEU A 78 7.63 -12.91 -0.71
CA LEU A 78 7.71 -12.23 0.58
C LEU A 78 6.57 -12.62 1.53
N LEU A 79 5.59 -13.37 1.04
CA LEU A 79 4.50 -13.85 1.91
C LEU A 79 5.02 -14.93 2.85
N PRO A 80 4.62 -14.88 4.13
CA PRO A 80 4.98 -15.91 5.10
C PRO A 80 4.39 -17.27 4.75
#